data_2f08fdc0fe1a7a2a8eb075c18560c991
#
_entry.id   2f08fdc0fe1a7a2a8eb075c18560c991
#
_cell.length_a   1.000
_cell.length_b   1.000
_cell.length_c   1.000
_cell.angle_alpha   90.00
_cell.angle_beta   90.00
_cell.angle_gamma   90.00
#
_symmetry.space_group_name_H-M   'P 1'
#
loop_
_entity.id
_entity.type
_entity.pdbx_description
1 polymer ?
#
loop_
_entity_poly.entity_id
_entity_poly.type
_entity_poly.pdbx_seq_one_letter_code
_entity_poly.pdbx_strand_id
1 'polypeptide(L)'
;YKLDGKTYQHHIKVGFSVDKIQPYTQEPKDFDSFWQEAKDELKNVPLSYTKELAKEYCTDKIDCYLVKLQIDKMGHVMYGYLFYPKNASQGNHPVVLTPPGAGIKTIKEPLRNKYYAENGFIRFEIEIHGLDPRLPAETFLEISKGFNDANGGYLANGLEDKNRYYMRH
;
A
#
# COMPACT_ATOMS: atom_id res chain seq x y z
N TYR A 1 13.70 30.81 8.97
CA TYR A 1 14.30 31.52 10.09
C TYR A 1 15.67 30.94 10.43
N LYS A 2 16.46 31.72 11.14
CA LYS A 2 17.78 31.28 11.64
C LYS A 2 17.74 31.20 13.16
N LEU A 3 18.25 30.10 13.70
CA LEU A 3 18.39 29.86 15.13
C LEU A 3 19.71 29.15 15.40
N ASP A 4 20.52 29.66 16.32
CA ASP A 4 21.82 29.09 16.70
C ASP A 4 22.73 28.77 15.51
N GLY A 5 22.83 29.68 14.56
CA GLY A 5 23.63 29.54 13.34
C GLY A 5 23.09 28.58 12.28
N LYS A 6 21.96 27.89 12.57
CA LYS A 6 21.30 26.99 11.60
C LYS A 6 20.14 27.69 10.91
N THR A 7 19.97 27.41 9.61
CA THR A 7 18.84 27.90 8.82
C THR A 7 17.74 26.82 8.77
N TYR A 8 16.53 27.22 9.12
CA TYR A 8 15.33 26.37 9.03
C TYR A 8 14.41 26.95 7.97
N GLN A 9 13.93 26.09 7.09
CA GLN A 9 12.94 26.44 6.05
C GLN A 9 11.70 25.60 6.27
N HIS A 10 10.54 26.25 6.29
CA HIS A 10 9.25 25.62 6.39
C HIS A 10 8.34 26.19 5.30
N HIS A 11 7.54 25.32 4.71
CA HIS A 11 6.53 25.67 3.74
C HIS A 11 5.16 25.42 4.34
N ILE A 12 4.28 26.41 4.22
CA ILE A 12 2.86 26.23 4.56
C ILE A 12 2.03 26.44 3.30
N LYS A 13 0.93 25.73 3.19
CA LYS A 13 -0.07 25.93 2.16
C LYS A 13 -1.29 26.61 2.79
N VAL A 14 -1.78 27.65 2.14
CA VAL A 14 -2.96 28.38 2.58
C VAL A 14 -3.99 28.33 1.46
N GLY A 15 -5.21 27.95 1.80
CA GLY A 15 -6.33 27.96 0.87
C GLY A 15 -7.20 29.21 1.10
N PHE A 16 -7.61 29.87 0.04
CA PHE A 16 -8.59 30.95 0.07
C PHE A 16 -9.90 30.46 -0.53
N SER A 17 -11.03 30.73 0.16
CA SER A 17 -12.38 30.35 -0.29
C SER A 17 -12.46 28.87 -0.70
N VAL A 18 -11.94 27.98 0.16
CA VAL A 18 -11.90 26.53 -0.10
C VAL A 18 -13.29 25.94 -0.34
N ASP A 19 -14.30 26.54 0.23
CA ASP A 19 -15.73 26.25 0.04
C ASP A 19 -16.23 26.51 -1.40
N LYS A 20 -15.49 27.32 -2.16
CA LYS A 20 -15.82 27.67 -3.56
C LYS A 20 -15.03 26.86 -4.59
N ILE A 21 -14.12 26.00 -4.14
CA ILE A 21 -13.36 25.14 -5.05
C ILE A 21 -14.33 24.12 -5.66
N GLN A 22 -14.43 24.12 -6.98
CA GLN A 22 -15.20 23.14 -7.73
C GLN A 22 -14.27 22.11 -8.33
N PRO A 23 -14.70 20.82 -8.43
CA PRO A 23 -13.94 19.80 -9.15
C PRO A 23 -13.71 20.24 -10.60
N TYR A 24 -12.47 20.08 -11.07
CA TYR A 24 -12.13 20.37 -12.47
C TYR A 24 -12.73 19.35 -13.43
N THR A 25 -12.86 18.11 -12.99
CA THR A 25 -13.45 17.00 -13.75
C THR A 25 -14.67 16.48 -13.03
N GLN A 26 -15.63 15.97 -13.80
CA GLN A 26 -16.76 15.23 -13.23
C GLN A 26 -16.38 13.77 -13.04
N GLU A 27 -16.98 13.16 -12.05
CA GLU A 27 -16.88 11.73 -11.84
C GLU A 27 -17.47 10.97 -13.04
N PRO A 28 -16.79 9.93 -13.57
CA PRO A 28 -17.34 9.10 -14.64
C PRO A 28 -18.69 8.50 -14.23
N LYS A 29 -19.64 8.43 -15.18
CA LYS A 29 -21.00 7.93 -14.89
C LYS A 29 -21.03 6.48 -14.41
N ASP A 30 -20.03 5.72 -14.79
CA ASP A 30 -19.88 4.30 -14.44
C ASP A 30 -18.91 4.04 -13.30
N PHE A 31 -18.45 5.08 -12.55
CA PHE A 31 -17.48 4.94 -11.47
C PHE A 31 -17.95 3.94 -10.42
N ASP A 32 -19.15 4.12 -9.89
CA ASP A 32 -19.66 3.24 -8.84
C ASP A 32 -19.87 1.81 -9.33
N SER A 33 -20.43 1.63 -10.53
CA SER A 33 -20.65 0.28 -11.10
C SER A 33 -19.32 -0.41 -11.39
N PHE A 34 -18.34 0.30 -11.93
CA PHE A 34 -17.01 -0.25 -12.20
C PHE A 34 -16.35 -0.82 -10.95
N TRP A 35 -16.36 -0.06 -9.86
CA TRP A 35 -15.76 -0.53 -8.60
C TRP A 35 -16.62 -1.56 -7.88
N GLN A 36 -17.95 -1.49 -8.04
CA GLN A 36 -18.83 -2.50 -7.46
C GLN A 36 -18.64 -3.85 -8.15
N GLU A 37 -18.51 -3.89 -9.46
CA GLU A 37 -18.20 -5.10 -10.23
C GLU A 37 -16.88 -5.73 -9.75
N ALA A 38 -15.81 -4.93 -9.61
CA ALA A 38 -14.53 -5.43 -9.10
C ALA A 38 -14.64 -6.03 -7.68
N LYS A 39 -15.42 -5.39 -6.79
CA LYS A 39 -15.68 -5.91 -5.44
C LYS A 39 -16.49 -7.22 -5.47
N ASP A 40 -17.45 -7.32 -6.38
CA ASP A 40 -18.29 -8.52 -6.50
C ASP A 40 -17.50 -9.69 -7.12
N GLU A 41 -16.60 -9.41 -8.06
CA GLU A 41 -15.63 -10.41 -8.54
C GLU A 41 -14.75 -10.92 -7.39
N LEU A 42 -14.22 -10.03 -6.56
CA LEU A 42 -13.38 -10.39 -5.42
C LEU A 42 -14.11 -11.24 -4.38
N LYS A 43 -15.41 -11.02 -4.13
CA LYS A 43 -16.22 -11.85 -3.21
C LYS A 43 -16.25 -13.32 -3.60
N ASN A 44 -16.06 -13.63 -4.88
CA ASN A 44 -16.03 -15.01 -5.39
C ASN A 44 -14.62 -15.63 -5.36
N VAL A 45 -13.61 -14.89 -4.92
CA VAL A 45 -12.25 -15.40 -4.73
C VAL A 45 -12.13 -15.94 -3.31
N PRO A 46 -11.87 -17.24 -3.11
CA PRO A 46 -11.65 -17.78 -1.78
C PRO A 46 -10.48 -17.09 -1.10
N LEU A 47 -10.62 -16.74 0.18
CA LEU A 47 -9.51 -16.20 0.95
C LEU A 47 -8.39 -17.24 1.04
N SER A 48 -7.30 -17.00 0.35
CA SER A 48 -6.11 -17.84 0.34
C SER A 48 -4.88 -17.00 0.66
N TYR A 49 -4.19 -17.37 1.73
CA TYR A 49 -2.98 -16.67 2.14
C TYR A 49 -2.00 -17.59 2.84
N THR A 50 -0.73 -17.21 2.81
CA THR A 50 0.30 -17.78 3.69
C THR A 50 0.81 -16.70 4.64
N LYS A 51 1.23 -17.11 5.82
CA LYS A 51 1.76 -16.22 6.86
C LYS A 51 3.04 -16.84 7.43
N GLU A 52 4.16 -16.14 7.31
CA GLU A 52 5.48 -16.55 7.76
C GLU A 52 6.01 -15.54 8.78
N LEU A 53 6.56 -16.00 9.89
CA LEU A 53 7.12 -15.10 10.91
C LEU A 53 8.41 -14.45 10.39
N ALA A 54 8.41 -13.13 10.26
CA ALA A 54 9.57 -12.31 9.89
C ALA A 54 10.31 -11.89 11.18
N LYS A 55 11.12 -12.80 11.70
CA LYS A 55 11.78 -12.65 13.02
C LYS A 55 12.62 -11.38 13.13
N GLU A 56 13.26 -10.96 12.04
CA GLU A 56 14.10 -9.78 11.95
C GLU A 56 13.35 -8.47 12.21
N TYR A 57 12.02 -8.49 12.09
CA TYR A 57 11.15 -7.34 12.35
C TYR A 57 10.29 -7.50 13.62
N CYS A 58 10.48 -8.60 14.37
CA CYS A 58 9.85 -8.77 15.66
C CYS A 58 10.57 -7.96 16.75
N THR A 59 9.83 -7.52 17.75
CA THR A 59 10.38 -6.88 18.97
C THR A 59 9.79 -7.55 20.21
N ASP A 60 10.14 -7.06 21.38
CA ASP A 60 9.52 -7.50 22.67
C ASP A 60 8.01 -7.23 22.71
N LYS A 61 7.52 -6.23 21.96
CA LYS A 61 6.12 -5.79 21.99
C LYS A 61 5.29 -6.27 20.82
N ILE A 62 5.92 -6.58 19.68
CA ILE A 62 5.23 -6.90 18.43
C ILE A 62 5.82 -8.12 17.73
N ASP A 63 4.94 -8.88 17.10
CA ASP A 63 5.32 -9.87 16.09
C ASP A 63 5.09 -9.30 14.69
N CYS A 64 5.95 -9.67 13.75
CA CYS A 64 5.84 -9.32 12.35
C CYS A 64 5.72 -10.58 11.50
N TYR A 65 4.78 -10.58 10.57
CA TYR A 65 4.60 -11.67 9.63
C TYR A 65 4.68 -11.16 8.20
N LEU A 66 5.41 -11.88 7.36
CA LEU A 66 5.25 -11.73 5.92
C LEU A 66 4.00 -12.50 5.50
N VAL A 67 3.08 -11.80 4.89
CA VAL A 67 1.83 -12.35 4.35
C VAL A 67 1.92 -12.31 2.83
N LYS A 68 1.54 -13.42 2.19
CA LYS A 68 1.26 -13.54 0.76
C LYS A 68 -0.22 -13.83 0.62
N LEU A 69 -0.95 -12.96 -0.07
CA LEU A 69 -2.41 -13.01 -0.21
C LEU A 69 -2.78 -13.12 -1.69
N GLN A 70 -3.61 -14.10 -2.05
CA GLN A 70 -4.21 -14.16 -3.37
C GLN A 70 -5.27 -13.07 -3.54
N ILE A 71 -5.22 -12.35 -4.67
CA ILE A 71 -6.07 -11.17 -4.92
C ILE A 71 -7.10 -11.37 -6.03
N ASP A 72 -6.99 -12.42 -6.84
CA ASP A 72 -7.93 -12.72 -7.91
C ASP A 72 -8.08 -14.22 -8.21
N LYS A 73 -8.96 -14.56 -9.15
CA LYS A 73 -9.19 -15.94 -9.62
C LYS A 73 -7.99 -16.53 -10.37
N MET A 74 -7.15 -15.70 -10.97
CA MET A 74 -6.01 -16.13 -11.78
C MET A 74 -4.82 -16.54 -10.92
N GLY A 75 -4.88 -16.25 -9.61
CA GLY A 75 -3.82 -16.57 -8.67
C GLY A 75 -2.77 -15.47 -8.54
N HIS A 76 -3.07 -14.26 -9.00
CA HIS A 76 -2.21 -13.12 -8.68
C HIS A 76 -2.18 -12.90 -7.18
N VAL A 77 -1.06 -12.41 -6.69
CA VAL A 77 -0.82 -12.26 -5.27
C VAL A 77 -0.35 -10.85 -4.94
N MET A 78 -0.60 -10.43 -3.71
CA MET A 78 0.07 -9.32 -3.08
C MET A 78 0.85 -9.80 -1.86
N TYR A 79 1.85 -9.06 -1.47
CA TYR A 79 2.60 -9.30 -0.25
C TYR A 79 2.41 -8.15 0.73
N GLY A 80 2.76 -8.40 1.98
CA GLY A 80 2.81 -7.34 2.97
C GLY A 80 3.39 -7.81 4.29
N TYR A 81 3.82 -6.85 5.10
CA TYR A 81 4.21 -7.09 6.47
C TYR A 81 3.06 -6.76 7.41
N LEU A 82 2.61 -7.78 8.13
CA LEU A 82 1.57 -7.69 9.14
C LEU A 82 2.22 -7.61 10.52
N PHE A 83 2.07 -6.47 11.17
CA PHE A 83 2.54 -6.24 12.53
C PHE A 83 1.40 -6.43 13.52
N TYR A 84 1.64 -7.27 14.51
CA TYR A 84 0.65 -7.69 15.47
C TYR A 84 1.17 -7.46 16.91
N PRO A 85 0.42 -6.75 17.79
CA PRO A 85 0.80 -6.59 19.19
C PRO A 85 0.85 -7.94 19.91
N LYS A 86 1.93 -8.27 20.62
CA LYS A 86 2.05 -9.54 21.34
C LYS A 86 1.00 -9.75 22.43
N ASN A 87 0.52 -8.65 23.00
CA ASN A 87 -0.50 -8.67 24.07
C ASN A 87 -1.91 -8.43 23.51
N ALA A 88 -2.12 -8.65 22.22
CA ALA A 88 -3.39 -8.46 21.58
C ALA A 88 -4.39 -9.53 22.03
N SER A 89 -5.46 -9.14 22.69
CA SER A 89 -6.64 -10.00 22.90
C SER A 89 -7.42 -10.13 21.59
N GLN A 90 -7.93 -11.30 21.30
CA GLN A 90 -8.65 -11.59 20.07
C GLN A 90 -9.86 -10.65 19.90
N GLY A 91 -9.92 -9.91 18.81
CA GLY A 91 -11.15 -9.24 18.37
C GLY A 91 -11.28 -7.73 18.61
N ASN A 92 -10.32 -7.04 19.26
CA ASN A 92 -10.50 -5.64 19.68
C ASN A 92 -9.37 -4.69 19.29
N HIS A 93 -8.68 -4.92 18.18
CA HIS A 93 -7.61 -4.04 17.73
C HIS A 93 -8.02 -3.27 16.49
N PRO A 94 -7.89 -1.94 16.47
CA PRO A 94 -8.04 -1.20 15.23
C PRO A 94 -6.94 -1.59 14.24
N VAL A 95 -7.28 -1.59 12.96
CA VAL A 95 -6.37 -1.97 11.88
C VAL A 95 -5.94 -0.74 11.10
N VAL A 96 -4.64 -0.60 10.87
CA VAL A 96 -4.07 0.42 9.99
C VAL A 96 -3.53 -0.26 8.74
N LEU A 97 -4.20 -0.05 7.61
CA LEU A 97 -3.71 -0.44 6.30
C LEU A 97 -2.79 0.66 5.77
N THR A 98 -1.59 0.28 5.36
CA THR A 98 -0.60 1.19 4.79
C THR A 98 -0.31 0.79 3.34
N PRO A 99 -0.97 1.42 2.36
CA PRO A 99 -0.66 1.20 0.96
C PRO A 99 0.69 1.84 0.61
N PRO A 100 1.39 1.32 -0.44
CA PRO A 100 2.65 1.89 -0.87
C PRO A 100 2.46 3.27 -1.50
N GLY A 101 3.52 4.08 -1.48
CA GLY A 101 3.62 5.23 -2.35
C GLY A 101 3.81 4.80 -3.82
N ALA A 102 3.59 5.73 -4.75
CA ALA A 102 3.75 5.47 -6.19
C ALA A 102 5.15 4.91 -6.53
N GLY A 103 5.19 4.00 -7.49
CA GLY A 103 6.41 3.36 -8.01
C GLY A 103 6.58 1.90 -7.59
N ILE A 104 7.24 1.14 -8.46
CA ILE A 104 7.59 -0.27 -8.22
C ILE A 104 8.84 -0.34 -7.35
N LYS A 105 8.65 -0.60 -6.07
CA LYS A 105 9.74 -0.62 -5.08
C LYS A 105 9.39 -1.50 -3.89
N THR A 106 10.41 -2.08 -3.29
CA THR A 106 10.25 -2.86 -2.08
C THR A 106 9.85 -2.02 -0.85
N ILE A 107 9.34 -2.67 0.17
CA ILE A 107 9.14 -2.09 1.51
C ILE A 107 10.51 -1.98 2.19
N LYS A 108 11.14 -0.80 2.11
CA LYS A 108 12.54 -0.59 2.55
C LYS A 108 12.72 -0.61 4.07
N GLU A 109 11.74 -0.12 4.79
CA GLU A 109 11.82 0.09 6.24
C GLU A 109 10.55 -0.40 6.94
N PRO A 110 10.34 -1.73 7.04
CA PRO A 110 9.11 -2.29 7.61
C PRO A 110 8.83 -1.77 9.04
N LEU A 111 9.87 -1.51 9.83
CA LEU A 111 9.75 -1.00 11.20
C LEU A 111 9.50 0.51 11.32
N ARG A 112 9.50 1.27 10.23
CA ARG A 112 9.37 2.73 10.25
C ARG A 112 8.17 3.23 11.06
N ASN A 113 7.05 2.55 10.95
CA ASN A 113 5.80 2.93 11.62
C ASN A 113 5.37 1.89 12.69
N LYS A 114 6.34 1.20 13.30
CA LYS A 114 6.09 0.16 14.31
C LYS A 114 5.29 0.66 15.52
N TYR A 115 5.35 1.97 15.81
CA TYR A 115 4.66 2.58 16.94
C TYR A 115 3.14 2.35 16.90
N TYR A 116 2.52 2.15 15.74
CA TYR A 116 1.12 1.77 15.68
C TYR A 116 0.89 0.42 16.38
N ALA A 117 1.69 -0.59 16.02
CA ALA A 117 1.56 -1.91 16.62
C ALA A 117 2.01 -1.93 18.09
N GLU A 118 3.05 -1.18 18.45
CA GLU A 118 3.48 -1.02 19.84
C GLU A 118 2.43 -0.35 20.75
N ASN A 119 1.46 0.36 20.15
CA ASN A 119 0.35 1.01 20.85
C ASN A 119 -1.01 0.32 20.59
N GLY A 120 -1.00 -0.95 20.24
CA GLY A 120 -2.20 -1.79 20.21
C GLY A 120 -2.97 -1.82 18.89
N PHE A 121 -2.44 -1.27 17.80
CA PHE A 121 -3.03 -1.39 16.48
C PHE A 121 -2.46 -2.61 15.76
N ILE A 122 -3.26 -3.26 14.94
CA ILE A 122 -2.74 -4.16 13.90
C ILE A 122 -2.36 -3.29 12.71
N ARG A 123 -1.13 -3.41 12.21
CA ARG A 123 -0.69 -2.66 11.03
C ARG A 123 -0.37 -3.63 9.91
N PHE A 124 -0.94 -3.37 8.73
CA PHE A 124 -0.64 -4.12 7.53
C PHE A 124 -0.08 -3.18 6.47
N GLU A 125 1.20 -3.33 6.16
CA GLU A 125 1.90 -2.60 5.11
C GLU A 125 2.03 -3.48 3.89
N ILE A 126 1.41 -3.05 2.78
CA ILE A 126 1.24 -3.88 1.60
C ILE A 126 2.18 -3.48 0.46
N GLU A 127 2.57 -4.48 -0.33
CA GLU A 127 3.21 -4.40 -1.62
C GLU A 127 2.19 -4.90 -2.67
N ILE A 128 1.84 -4.05 -3.63
CA ILE A 128 0.71 -4.27 -4.54
C ILE A 128 1.10 -4.82 -5.91
N HIS A 129 2.39 -4.96 -6.21
CA HIS A 129 2.88 -5.42 -7.52
C HIS A 129 3.08 -6.93 -7.61
N GLY A 130 2.75 -7.67 -6.55
CA GLY A 130 2.92 -9.12 -6.47
C GLY A 130 4.36 -9.57 -6.30
N LEU A 131 5.24 -8.69 -5.87
CA LEU A 131 6.66 -8.97 -5.67
C LEU A 131 6.95 -9.24 -4.21
N ASP A 132 7.67 -10.34 -3.94
CA ASP A 132 8.14 -10.63 -2.57
C ASP A 132 9.06 -9.49 -2.12
N PRO A 133 8.77 -8.78 -1.03
CA PRO A 133 9.58 -7.65 -0.57
C PRO A 133 10.99 -8.04 -0.12
N ARG A 134 11.29 -9.34 0.03
CA ARG A 134 12.62 -9.86 0.35
C ARG A 134 13.53 -9.97 -0.87
N LEU A 135 12.99 -9.81 -2.09
CA LEU A 135 13.80 -9.82 -3.30
C LEU A 135 14.84 -8.71 -3.28
N PRO A 136 16.01 -8.91 -3.93
CA PRO A 136 17.02 -7.88 -4.05
C PRO A 136 16.47 -6.57 -4.66
N ALA A 137 16.98 -5.44 -4.21
CA ALA A 137 16.55 -4.14 -4.71
C ALA A 137 16.75 -3.99 -6.23
N GLU A 138 17.76 -4.65 -6.78
CA GLU A 138 18.04 -4.70 -8.21
C GLU A 138 16.89 -5.32 -9.01
N THR A 139 16.24 -6.35 -8.46
CA THR A 139 15.05 -6.98 -9.10
C THR A 139 13.92 -5.98 -9.26
N PHE A 140 13.62 -5.21 -8.21
CA PHE A 140 12.62 -4.14 -8.27
C PHE A 140 13.00 -3.07 -9.28
N LEU A 141 14.28 -2.71 -9.33
CA LEU A 141 14.78 -1.71 -10.27
C LEU A 141 14.61 -2.17 -11.73
N GLU A 142 14.92 -3.41 -12.04
CA GLU A 142 14.78 -3.94 -13.41
C GLU A 142 13.31 -4.02 -13.82
N ILE A 143 12.43 -4.47 -12.93
CA ILE A 143 10.98 -4.49 -13.19
C ILE A 143 10.46 -3.06 -13.38
N SER A 144 10.86 -2.13 -12.53
CA SER A 144 10.52 -0.71 -12.62
C SER A 144 10.91 -0.11 -13.99
N LYS A 145 12.09 -0.44 -14.48
CA LYS A 145 12.54 -0.03 -15.83
C LYS A 145 11.66 -0.63 -16.92
N GLY A 146 11.34 -1.92 -16.81
CA GLY A 146 10.48 -2.63 -17.77
C GLY A 146 9.09 -2.01 -17.90
N PHE A 147 8.54 -1.48 -16.82
CA PHE A 147 7.26 -0.75 -16.81
C PHE A 147 7.39 0.74 -17.11
N ASN A 148 8.58 1.25 -17.39
CA ASN A 148 8.82 2.69 -17.55
C ASN A 148 8.31 3.52 -16.35
N ASP A 149 8.52 3.02 -15.15
CA ASP A 149 7.97 3.56 -13.91
C ASP A 149 8.40 5.01 -13.64
N ALA A 150 9.62 5.38 -14.00
CA ALA A 150 10.12 6.75 -13.87
C ALA A 150 9.24 7.80 -14.58
N ASN A 151 8.47 7.37 -15.59
CA ASN A 151 7.51 8.20 -16.33
C ASN A 151 6.05 7.81 -15.99
N GLY A 152 5.80 7.08 -14.91
CA GLY A 152 4.47 6.66 -14.50
C GLY A 152 3.86 5.55 -15.35
N GLY A 153 4.68 4.77 -16.07
CA GLY A 153 4.22 3.78 -17.05
C GLY A 153 3.29 2.72 -16.47
N TYR A 154 3.54 2.23 -15.25
CA TYR A 154 2.64 1.25 -14.64
C TYR A 154 1.26 1.83 -14.32
N LEU A 155 1.16 3.12 -13.98
CA LEU A 155 -0.13 3.78 -13.73
C LEU A 155 -0.98 3.90 -15.00
N ALA A 156 -0.32 3.98 -16.15
CA ALA A 156 -0.97 4.10 -17.46
C ALA A 156 -1.25 2.73 -18.10
N ASN A 157 -0.78 1.64 -17.51
CA ASN A 157 -0.90 0.31 -18.09
C ASN A 157 -2.37 -0.13 -18.14
N GLY A 158 -2.87 -0.40 -19.35
CA GLY A 158 -4.25 -0.84 -19.60
C GLY A 158 -5.30 0.27 -19.58
N LEU A 159 -4.92 1.57 -19.58
CA LEU A 159 -5.88 2.68 -19.60
C LEU A 159 -6.83 2.68 -20.79
N GLU A 160 -6.45 2.04 -21.90
CA GLU A 160 -7.27 1.90 -23.11
C GLU A 160 -8.45 0.91 -22.96
N ASP A 161 -8.39 0.05 -21.94
CA ASP A 161 -9.42 -0.95 -21.65
C ASP A 161 -9.65 -1.08 -20.15
N LYS A 162 -10.81 -0.66 -19.69
CA LYS A 162 -11.16 -0.67 -18.25
C LYS A 162 -11.07 -2.06 -17.60
N ASN A 163 -11.20 -3.14 -18.36
CA ASN A 163 -11.09 -4.51 -17.85
C ASN A 163 -9.63 -4.98 -17.73
N ARG A 164 -8.71 -4.27 -18.37
CA ARG A 164 -7.26 -4.54 -18.35
C ARG A 164 -6.48 -3.51 -17.55
N TYR A 165 -7.16 -2.51 -17.00
CA TYR A 165 -6.52 -1.46 -16.25
C TYR A 165 -5.81 -2.04 -15.03
N TYR A 166 -4.49 -1.83 -14.99
CA TYR A 166 -3.60 -2.42 -13.98
C TYR A 166 -4.03 -2.16 -12.53
N MET A 167 -4.50 -0.94 -12.24
CA MET A 167 -4.90 -0.55 -10.87
C MET A 167 -6.28 -1.09 -10.44
N ARG A 168 -7.01 -1.78 -11.33
CA ARG A 168 -8.27 -2.44 -10.97
C ARG A 168 -8.04 -3.72 -10.16
N HIS A 169 -6.92 -4.36 -10.37
CA HIS A 169 -6.53 -5.64 -9.76
C HIS A 169 -5.50 -5.43 -8.66
#